data_c3f6736309b9f56f68bf8956c10aa134
#
_entry.id   c3f6736309b9f56f68bf8956c10aa134
#
_cell.length_a   1.000
_cell.length_b   1.000
_cell.length_c   1.000
_cell.angle_alpha   90.00
_cell.angle_beta   90.00
_cell.angle_gamma   90.00
#
_symmetry.space_group_name_H-M   'P 1'
#
loop_
_entity.id
_entity.type
_entity.pdbx_description
1 polymer ?
#
loop_
_entity_poly.entity_id
_entity_poly.type
_entity_poly.pdbx_seq_one_letter_code
_entity_poly.pdbx_strand_id
1 'polypeptide(L)'
;VVVVAAVAVGVWWLWPKPLDTSHTKVEISASSKFKTAQLDDLVQASYRANAGMKNCSVDKVKYDERQSEDIVDMEIDSYDEGHGSALGRAVREHGRDGAAVLFVDMTCQEHVDDEDHVEWYMLLPQDDGTKTWVLQDWGNG
;
A
#
# COMPACT_ATOMS: atom_id res chain seq x y z
N VAL A 1 41.88 -1.96 -22.64
CA VAL A 1 40.56 -1.45 -23.11
C VAL A 1 39.42 -2.40 -22.68
N VAL A 2 39.71 -3.71 -22.46
CA VAL A 2 38.69 -4.69 -22.06
C VAL A 2 38.30 -4.61 -20.56
N VAL A 3 39.16 -4.05 -19.71
CA VAL A 3 38.95 -3.97 -18.25
C VAL A 3 37.90 -2.93 -17.86
N VAL A 4 37.73 -1.83 -18.64
CA VAL A 4 36.78 -0.75 -18.35
C VAL A 4 35.33 -1.19 -18.60
N ALA A 5 35.07 -2.06 -19.58
CA ALA A 5 33.74 -2.56 -19.89
C ALA A 5 33.20 -3.53 -18.82
N ALA A 6 34.08 -4.36 -18.22
CA ALA A 6 33.70 -5.31 -17.17
C ALA A 6 33.31 -4.63 -15.85
N VAL A 7 33.94 -3.50 -15.51
CA VAL A 7 33.63 -2.72 -14.30
C VAL A 7 32.26 -2.03 -14.44
N ALA A 8 31.92 -1.51 -15.63
CA ALA A 8 30.64 -0.87 -15.86
C ALA A 8 29.45 -1.83 -15.77
N VAL A 9 29.59 -3.05 -16.25
CA VAL A 9 28.55 -4.10 -16.15
C VAL A 9 28.38 -4.59 -14.71
N GLY A 10 29.46 -4.73 -13.96
CA GLY A 10 29.41 -5.16 -12.54
C GLY A 10 28.73 -4.15 -11.62
N VAL A 11 28.87 -2.83 -11.88
CA VAL A 11 28.25 -1.77 -11.08
C VAL A 11 26.73 -1.72 -11.30
N TRP A 12 26.24 -2.06 -12.49
CA TRP A 12 24.81 -2.10 -12.80
C TRP A 12 24.06 -3.18 -12.00
N TRP A 13 24.71 -4.30 -11.70
CA TRP A 13 24.12 -5.39 -10.93
C TRP A 13 24.02 -5.11 -9.43
N LEU A 14 24.83 -4.17 -8.93
CA LEU A 14 24.86 -3.78 -7.52
C LEU A 14 23.95 -2.56 -7.20
N TRP A 15 23.33 -1.95 -8.23
CA TRP A 15 22.44 -0.80 -8.02
C TRP A 15 21.08 -1.24 -7.48
N PRO A 16 20.58 -0.61 -6.40
CA PRO A 16 19.26 -0.93 -5.87
C PRO A 16 18.18 -0.74 -6.96
N LYS A 17 17.41 -1.78 -7.22
CA LYS A 17 16.32 -1.74 -8.21
C LYS A 17 15.14 -0.96 -7.61
N PRO A 18 14.40 -0.17 -8.41
CA PRO A 18 13.16 0.43 -7.96
C PRO A 18 12.11 -0.65 -7.63
N LEU A 19 11.04 -0.25 -6.94
CA LEU A 19 9.89 -1.11 -6.68
C LEU A 19 9.36 -1.68 -8.00
N ASP A 20 9.22 -3.00 -8.07
CA ASP A 20 8.66 -3.69 -9.24
C ASP A 20 7.16 -3.95 -9.03
N THR A 21 6.34 -3.37 -9.91
CA THR A 21 4.89 -3.58 -9.95
C THR A 21 4.42 -4.24 -11.25
N SER A 22 5.35 -4.68 -12.10
CA SER A 22 5.05 -5.16 -13.46
C SER A 22 4.29 -6.49 -13.49
N HIS A 23 4.40 -7.28 -12.43
CA HIS A 23 3.77 -8.60 -12.30
C HIS A 23 2.71 -8.67 -11.20
N THR A 24 2.30 -7.52 -10.67
CA THR A 24 1.32 -7.46 -9.58
C THR A 24 -0.02 -8.05 -9.99
N LYS A 25 -0.53 -8.97 -9.19
CA LYS A 25 -1.91 -9.47 -9.31
C LYS A 25 -2.85 -8.52 -8.57
N VAL A 26 -3.77 -7.89 -9.28
CA VAL A 26 -4.75 -6.97 -8.71
C VAL A 26 -6.10 -7.67 -8.59
N GLU A 27 -6.64 -7.76 -7.37
CA GLU A 27 -7.94 -8.36 -7.04
C GLU A 27 -8.84 -7.32 -6.36
N ILE A 28 -9.78 -6.76 -7.10
CA ILE A 28 -10.71 -5.74 -6.61
C ILE A 28 -12.12 -6.30 -6.60
N SER A 29 -12.73 -6.39 -5.42
CA SER A 29 -14.15 -6.73 -5.29
C SER A 29 -15.04 -5.58 -5.75
N ALA A 30 -16.27 -5.90 -6.15
CA ALA A 30 -17.28 -4.88 -6.37
C ALA A 30 -17.49 -4.08 -5.08
N SER A 31 -17.66 -2.77 -5.19
CA SER A 31 -17.88 -1.88 -4.06
C SER A 31 -19.20 -1.13 -4.22
N SER A 32 -19.95 -1.04 -3.13
CA SER A 32 -21.11 -0.16 -3.03
C SER A 32 -20.71 1.28 -2.66
N LYS A 33 -19.50 1.43 -2.11
CA LYS A 33 -18.96 2.67 -1.54
C LYS A 33 -18.11 3.46 -2.54
N PHE A 34 -17.32 2.77 -3.35
CA PHE A 34 -16.38 3.39 -4.27
C PHE A 34 -16.64 3.01 -5.73
N LYS A 35 -16.46 3.98 -6.62
CA LYS A 35 -16.47 3.72 -8.07
C LYS A 35 -15.20 2.99 -8.49
N THR A 36 -15.26 2.24 -9.57
CA THR A 36 -14.10 1.53 -10.13
C THR A 36 -12.89 2.44 -10.30
N ALA A 37 -13.08 3.63 -10.87
CA ALA A 37 -11.98 4.59 -11.04
C ALA A 37 -11.33 5.03 -9.72
N GLN A 38 -12.09 5.12 -8.62
CA GLN A 38 -11.53 5.43 -7.29
C GLN A 38 -10.72 4.27 -6.74
N LEU A 39 -11.14 3.03 -6.99
CA LEU A 39 -10.40 1.83 -6.59
C LEU A 39 -9.13 1.65 -7.44
N ASP A 40 -9.17 1.97 -8.72
CA ASP A 40 -7.99 1.99 -9.57
C ASP A 40 -6.97 3.03 -9.06
N ASP A 41 -7.44 4.23 -8.69
CA ASP A 41 -6.61 5.27 -8.09
C ASP A 41 -6.03 4.83 -6.73
N LEU A 42 -6.78 4.06 -5.94
CA LEU A 42 -6.34 3.49 -4.67
C LEU A 42 -5.15 2.54 -4.88
N VAL A 43 -5.23 1.65 -5.87
CA VAL A 43 -4.11 0.77 -6.24
C VAL A 43 -2.88 1.58 -6.64
N GLN A 44 -3.06 2.60 -7.49
CA GLN A 44 -1.95 3.47 -7.89
C GLN A 44 -1.38 4.27 -6.73
N ALA A 45 -2.20 4.67 -5.76
CA ALA A 45 -1.76 5.34 -4.55
C ALA A 45 -0.89 4.42 -3.67
N SER A 46 -1.23 3.13 -3.58
CA SER A 46 -0.40 2.15 -2.86
C SER A 46 0.98 2.00 -3.49
N TYR A 47 1.08 1.98 -4.82
CA TYR A 47 2.36 1.93 -5.53
C TYR A 47 3.20 3.20 -5.25
N ARG A 48 2.57 4.38 -5.27
CA ARG A 48 3.26 5.63 -4.94
C ARG A 48 3.74 5.67 -3.50
N ALA A 49 2.94 5.20 -2.55
CA ALA A 49 3.31 5.13 -1.14
C ALA A 49 4.53 4.24 -0.91
N ASN A 50 4.69 3.17 -1.71
CA ASN A 50 5.79 2.22 -1.62
C ASN A 50 6.96 2.51 -2.57
N ALA A 51 6.89 3.56 -3.38
CA ALA A 51 7.91 3.84 -4.42
C ALA A 51 9.35 4.00 -3.87
N GLY A 52 9.50 4.31 -2.58
CA GLY A 52 10.79 4.39 -1.90
C GLY A 52 11.42 3.03 -1.58
N MET A 53 10.66 1.94 -1.61
CA MET A 53 11.15 0.60 -1.32
C MET A 53 11.99 0.09 -2.49
N LYS A 54 13.23 -0.32 -2.19
CA LYS A 54 14.19 -0.81 -3.19
C LYS A 54 14.32 -2.33 -3.11
N ASN A 55 14.61 -2.96 -4.24
CA ASN A 55 14.76 -4.41 -4.36
C ASN A 55 13.52 -5.19 -3.89
N CYS A 56 12.35 -4.56 -3.96
CA CYS A 56 11.06 -5.17 -3.62
C CYS A 56 10.18 -5.31 -4.87
N SER A 57 9.29 -6.29 -4.86
CA SER A 57 8.20 -6.46 -5.81
C SER A 57 6.86 -6.44 -5.08
N VAL A 58 5.86 -5.85 -5.71
CA VAL A 58 4.47 -5.98 -5.26
C VAL A 58 3.87 -7.19 -5.97
N ASP A 59 3.61 -8.24 -5.22
CA ASP A 59 3.14 -9.50 -5.78
C ASP A 59 1.62 -9.49 -5.97
N LYS A 60 0.92 -8.89 -5.00
CA LYS A 60 -0.54 -8.83 -5.02
C LYS A 60 -1.05 -7.57 -4.34
N VAL A 61 -2.14 -7.03 -4.89
CA VAL A 61 -2.95 -5.99 -4.28
C VAL A 61 -4.40 -6.46 -4.26
N LYS A 62 -5.02 -6.45 -3.09
CA LYS A 62 -6.41 -6.88 -2.90
C LYS A 62 -7.22 -5.78 -2.22
N TYR A 63 -8.41 -5.52 -2.74
CA TYR A 63 -9.46 -4.78 -2.05
C TYR A 63 -10.69 -5.66 -1.90
N ASP A 64 -11.17 -5.81 -0.67
CA ASP A 64 -12.42 -6.45 -0.33
C ASP A 64 -13.20 -5.51 0.60
N GLU A 65 -14.37 -5.05 0.15
CA GLU A 65 -15.14 -4.01 0.86
C GLU A 65 -15.49 -4.45 2.28
N ARG A 66 -15.91 -5.69 2.47
CA ARG A 66 -16.29 -6.18 3.79
C ARG A 66 -15.09 -6.24 4.74
N GLN A 67 -13.97 -6.80 4.27
CA GLN A 67 -12.75 -6.86 5.08
C GLN A 67 -12.22 -5.44 5.39
N SER A 68 -12.30 -4.54 4.42
CA SER A 68 -11.93 -3.14 4.61
C SER A 68 -12.79 -2.47 5.69
N GLU A 69 -14.10 -2.65 5.65
CA GLU A 69 -15.03 -2.09 6.63
C GLU A 69 -14.80 -2.65 8.04
N ASP A 70 -14.58 -3.98 8.15
CA ASP A 70 -14.31 -4.63 9.43
C ASP A 70 -13.05 -4.05 10.10
N ILE A 71 -12.00 -3.74 9.32
CA ILE A 71 -10.78 -3.13 9.84
C ILE A 71 -10.99 -1.66 10.19
N VAL A 72 -11.69 -0.91 9.36
CA VAL A 72 -12.02 0.50 9.67
C VAL A 72 -12.77 0.58 11.01
N ASP A 73 -13.72 -0.32 11.25
CA ASP A 73 -14.45 -0.37 12.51
C ASP A 73 -13.53 -0.70 13.70
N MET A 74 -12.67 -1.70 13.55
CA MET A 74 -11.70 -2.08 14.58
C MET A 74 -10.76 -0.91 14.93
N GLU A 75 -10.30 -0.16 13.93
CA GLU A 75 -9.41 0.98 14.12
C GLU A 75 -10.12 2.16 14.81
N ILE A 76 -11.39 2.39 14.49
CA ILE A 76 -12.22 3.39 15.17
C ILE A 76 -12.39 3.02 16.65
N ASP A 77 -12.73 1.77 16.92
CA ASP A 77 -12.92 1.28 18.29
C ASP A 77 -11.60 1.39 19.08
N SER A 78 -10.48 1.00 18.48
CA SER A 78 -9.15 1.13 19.08
C SER A 78 -8.81 2.58 19.42
N TYR A 79 -9.10 3.51 18.52
CA TYR A 79 -8.90 4.94 18.77
C TYR A 79 -9.79 5.47 19.90
N ASP A 80 -11.06 5.10 19.91
CA ASP A 80 -12.03 5.51 20.95
C ASP A 80 -11.66 4.96 22.34
N GLU A 81 -11.01 3.80 22.39
CA GLU A 81 -10.45 3.22 23.61
C GLU A 81 -9.11 3.85 24.04
N GLY A 82 -8.57 4.78 23.25
CA GLY A 82 -7.32 5.49 23.55
C GLY A 82 -6.04 4.76 23.12
N HIS A 83 -6.14 3.77 22.24
CA HIS A 83 -4.99 2.98 21.77
C HIS A 83 -4.21 3.62 20.61
N GLY A 84 -4.54 4.85 20.21
CA GLY A 84 -3.69 5.67 19.35
C GLY A 84 -3.71 5.32 17.85
N SER A 85 -4.78 4.71 17.34
CA SER A 85 -4.92 4.42 15.92
C SER A 85 -4.89 5.68 15.03
N ALA A 86 -3.97 5.73 14.08
CA ALA A 86 -3.86 6.84 13.12
C ALA A 86 -5.04 6.85 12.15
N LEU A 87 -5.47 5.68 11.66
CA LEU A 87 -6.65 5.56 10.83
C LEU A 87 -7.92 5.92 11.60
N GLY A 88 -8.10 5.39 12.81
CA GLY A 88 -9.26 5.68 13.64
C GLY A 88 -9.41 7.18 13.87
N ARG A 89 -8.32 7.89 14.17
CA ARG A 89 -8.31 9.36 14.28
C ARG A 89 -8.72 10.04 12.97
N ALA A 90 -8.10 9.65 11.85
CA ALA A 90 -8.38 10.24 10.55
C ALA A 90 -9.84 10.03 10.14
N VAL A 91 -10.41 8.86 10.42
CA VAL A 91 -11.83 8.57 10.15
C VAL A 91 -12.75 9.42 11.02
N ARG A 92 -12.39 9.67 12.28
CA ARG A 92 -13.16 10.58 13.15
C ARG A 92 -13.13 12.03 12.68
N GLU A 93 -12.00 12.47 12.10
CA GLU A 93 -11.84 13.83 11.60
C GLU A 93 -12.48 14.05 10.22
N HIS A 94 -12.39 13.08 9.31
CA HIS A 94 -12.73 13.23 7.90
C HIS A 94 -13.95 12.40 7.46
N GLY A 95 -14.44 11.52 8.28
CA GLY A 95 -15.57 10.65 8.01
C GLY A 95 -15.18 9.27 7.46
N ARG A 96 -16.07 8.30 7.72
CA ARG A 96 -15.90 6.90 7.38
C ARG A 96 -16.00 6.62 5.87
N ASP A 97 -16.82 7.40 5.17
CA ASP A 97 -17.14 7.12 3.77
C ASP A 97 -15.95 7.24 2.81
N GLY A 98 -14.90 7.97 3.23
CA GLY A 98 -13.66 8.10 2.49
C GLY A 98 -12.58 7.08 2.87
N ALA A 99 -12.79 6.22 3.86
CA ALA A 99 -11.78 5.29 4.32
C ALA A 99 -11.81 3.98 3.53
N ALA A 100 -10.64 3.48 3.16
CA ALA A 100 -10.46 2.17 2.56
C ALA A 100 -9.19 1.50 3.08
N VAL A 101 -9.25 0.19 3.22
CA VAL A 101 -8.10 -0.66 3.56
C VAL A 101 -7.75 -1.51 2.35
N LEU A 102 -6.49 -1.44 1.95
CA LEU A 102 -5.94 -2.21 0.85
C LEU A 102 -4.94 -3.24 1.40
N PHE A 103 -5.03 -4.47 0.93
CA PHE A 103 -4.11 -5.54 1.30
C PHE A 103 -3.05 -5.66 0.22
N VAL A 104 -1.77 -5.56 0.61
CA VAL A 104 -0.65 -5.56 -0.32
C VAL A 104 0.37 -6.60 0.13
N ASP A 105 0.59 -7.59 -0.72
CA ASP A 105 1.65 -8.58 -0.54
C ASP A 105 2.89 -8.13 -1.29
N MET A 106 4.04 -8.11 -0.61
CA MET A 106 5.32 -7.70 -1.20
C MET A 106 6.43 -8.65 -0.83
N THR A 107 7.37 -8.84 -1.75
CA THR A 107 8.61 -9.58 -1.54
C THR A 107 9.80 -8.66 -1.69
N CYS A 108 10.70 -8.61 -0.70
CA CYS A 108 11.92 -7.81 -0.71
C CYS A 108 13.17 -8.71 -0.59
N GLN A 109 14.19 -8.45 -1.42
CA GLN A 109 15.40 -9.29 -1.47
C GLN A 109 16.26 -9.21 -0.20
N GLU A 110 16.12 -8.19 0.61
CA GLU A 110 16.93 -7.98 1.83
C GLU A 110 16.35 -8.68 3.06
N HIS A 111 15.13 -9.18 2.98
CA HIS A 111 14.49 -9.95 4.04
C HIS A 111 14.36 -11.40 3.60
N VAL A 112 15.44 -12.17 3.79
CA VAL A 112 15.54 -13.59 3.39
C VAL A 112 14.83 -14.52 4.38
N ASP A 113 14.24 -14.01 5.42
CA ASP A 113 13.45 -14.77 6.39
C ASP A 113 11.95 -14.68 6.02
N ASP A 114 11.60 -15.51 5.05
CA ASP A 114 10.35 -16.23 4.84
C ASP A 114 9.12 -15.78 5.64
N GLU A 115 8.51 -14.65 5.34
CA GLU A 115 7.06 -14.56 5.53
C GLU A 115 6.54 -13.56 4.52
N ASP A 116 5.53 -13.98 3.77
CA ASP A 116 4.71 -13.13 2.91
C ASP A 116 4.23 -11.93 3.73
N HIS A 117 4.91 -10.80 3.62
CA HIS A 117 4.51 -9.59 4.33
C HIS A 117 3.21 -9.10 3.73
N VAL A 118 2.12 -9.42 4.41
CA VAL A 118 0.83 -8.79 4.14
C VAL A 118 0.84 -7.43 4.79
N GLU A 119 1.02 -6.40 4.00
CA GLU A 119 0.99 -5.02 4.49
C GLU A 119 -0.41 -4.43 4.26
N TRP A 120 -0.93 -3.78 5.28
CA TRP A 120 -2.23 -3.15 5.30
C TRP A 120 -2.08 -1.66 5.00
N TYR A 121 -2.68 -1.20 3.91
CA TYR A 121 -2.67 0.22 3.55
C TYR A 121 -4.03 0.83 3.73
N MET A 122 -4.05 1.91 4.48
CA MET A 122 -5.27 2.64 4.83
C MET A 122 -5.17 4.01 4.18
N LEU A 123 -6.02 4.26 3.20
CA LEU A 123 -5.97 5.45 2.39
C LEU A 123 -7.29 6.21 2.52
N LEU A 124 -7.20 7.50 2.79
CA LEU A 124 -8.34 8.41 2.76
C LEU A 124 -8.25 9.33 1.54
N PRO A 125 -9.35 9.58 0.83
CA PRO A 125 -9.38 10.64 -0.16
C PRO A 125 -9.12 11.99 0.52
N GLN A 126 -8.25 12.80 -0.06
CA GLN A 126 -8.04 14.16 0.43
C GLN A 126 -9.22 15.07 0.03
N ASP A 127 -9.71 15.86 0.98
CA ASP A 127 -10.79 16.82 0.79
C ASP A 127 -10.27 18.20 0.35
N ASP A 128 -9.05 18.26 -0.19
CA ASP A 128 -8.41 19.48 -0.69
C ASP A 128 -8.72 19.82 -2.15
N GLY A 129 -9.69 19.11 -2.74
CA GLY A 129 -10.06 19.24 -4.15
C GLY A 129 -9.26 18.39 -5.12
N THR A 130 -8.19 17.73 -4.69
CA THR A 130 -7.35 16.85 -5.56
C THR A 130 -7.92 15.45 -5.68
N LYS A 131 -8.80 15.04 -4.75
CA LYS A 131 -9.38 13.68 -4.65
C LYS A 131 -8.34 12.57 -4.68
N THR A 132 -7.15 12.83 -4.18
CA THR A 132 -6.04 11.89 -4.13
C THR A 132 -6.08 11.11 -2.82
N TRP A 133 -5.93 9.80 -2.89
CA TRP A 133 -5.79 8.96 -1.72
C TRP A 133 -4.52 9.28 -0.94
N VAL A 134 -4.62 9.33 0.37
CA VAL A 134 -3.50 9.57 1.29
C VAL A 134 -3.35 8.41 2.24
N LEU A 135 -2.14 7.86 2.31
CA LEU A 135 -1.78 6.84 3.27
C LEU A 135 -1.86 7.42 4.69
N GLN A 136 -2.66 6.81 5.55
CA GLN A 136 -2.77 7.19 6.96
C GLN A 136 -1.92 6.31 7.86
N ASP A 137 -1.94 5.01 7.61
CA ASP A 137 -1.21 4.03 8.39
C ASP A 137 -0.91 2.78 7.56
N TRP A 138 0.07 2.01 8.00
CA TRP A 138 0.43 0.72 7.41
C TRP A 138 0.91 -0.22 8.50
N GLY A 139 0.72 -1.52 8.32
CA GLY A 139 1.14 -2.51 9.30
C GLY A 139 1.04 -3.92 8.78
N ASN A 140 1.71 -4.82 9.48
CA ASN A 140 1.62 -6.25 9.23
C ASN A 140 0.44 -6.80 10.02
N GLY A 141 -0.47 -7.51 9.34
CA GLY A 141 -1.60 -8.19 9.96
C GLY A 141 -1.18 -9.44 10.74
#